data_ad1cf48e080e173a865e0be5119d20bf
#
_entry.id   ad1cf48e080e173a865e0be5119d20bf
#
_cell.length_a   1.000
_cell.length_b   1.000
_cell.length_c   1.000
_cell.angle_alpha   90.00
_cell.angle_beta   90.00
_cell.angle_gamma   90.00
#
_symmetry.space_group_name_H-M   'P 1'
#
loop_
_entity.id
_entity.type
_entity.pdbx_description
1 polymer ?
#
loop_
_entity_poly.entity_id
_entity_poly.type
_entity_poly.pdbx_seq_one_letter_code
_entity_poly.pdbx_strand_id
1 'polypeptide(L)'
;MESNFTLWRICCSLIFLKTHLLDTIYNTIYNEIMAQWEKLLAKILSLDKDMRFTELKKVLQSYGYRMTQPNRGSSHYTFRKDGCNPITIPKHEPIKIIYVRMVKEVVESEEEHKRKED
;
A
#
# COMPACT_ATOMS: atom_id res chain seq x y z
N MET A 1 52.19 -16.13 -4.93
CA MET A 1 50.87 -16.80 -4.80
C MET A 1 50.05 -16.38 -3.57
N GLU A 2 50.71 -15.96 -2.51
CA GLU A 2 50.01 -15.48 -1.29
C GLU A 2 49.32 -14.12 -1.45
N SER A 3 49.80 -13.25 -2.35
CA SER A 3 49.22 -11.93 -2.59
C SER A 3 47.81 -11.96 -3.21
N ASN A 4 47.47 -12.98 -4.01
CA ASN A 4 46.17 -13.10 -4.64
C ASN A 4 45.07 -13.53 -3.65
N PHE A 5 45.39 -14.31 -2.63
CA PHE A 5 44.47 -14.72 -1.57
C PHE A 5 44.03 -13.55 -0.68
N THR A 6 44.97 -12.66 -0.37
CA THR A 6 44.71 -11.48 0.45
C THR A 6 43.83 -10.47 -0.25
N LEU A 7 44.06 -10.24 -1.55
CA LEU A 7 43.23 -9.37 -2.39
C LEU A 7 41.80 -9.91 -2.57
N TRP A 8 41.66 -11.22 -2.68
CA TRP A 8 40.34 -11.85 -2.81
C TRP A 8 39.53 -11.73 -1.51
N ARG A 9 40.15 -11.88 -0.36
CA ARG A 9 39.53 -11.66 0.95
C ARG A 9 39.08 -10.23 1.14
N ILE A 10 39.88 -9.25 0.73
CA ILE A 10 39.54 -7.84 0.80
C ILE A 10 38.38 -7.51 -0.15
N CYS A 11 38.39 -8.03 -1.37
CA CYS A 11 37.28 -7.88 -2.31
C CYS A 11 35.97 -8.50 -1.81
N CYS A 12 36.03 -9.72 -1.27
CA CYS A 12 34.85 -10.36 -0.67
C CYS A 12 34.31 -9.58 0.54
N SER A 13 35.20 -9.04 1.36
CA SER A 13 34.82 -8.22 2.50
C SER A 13 34.13 -6.91 2.07
N LEU A 14 34.65 -6.26 1.04
CA LEU A 14 34.04 -5.04 0.47
C LEU A 14 32.70 -5.29 -0.20
N ILE A 15 32.55 -6.40 -0.93
CA ILE A 15 31.29 -6.81 -1.56
C ILE A 15 30.26 -7.16 -0.47
N PHE A 16 30.68 -7.85 0.60
CA PHE A 16 29.83 -8.17 1.73
C PHE A 16 29.34 -6.92 2.49
N LEU A 17 30.21 -5.94 2.68
CA LEU A 17 29.85 -4.66 3.29
C LEU A 17 28.85 -3.86 2.41
N LYS A 18 29.03 -3.86 1.09
CA LYS A 18 28.09 -3.21 0.15
C LYS A 18 26.71 -3.85 0.14
N THR A 19 26.63 -5.19 0.12
CA THR A 19 25.35 -5.90 0.20
C THR A 19 24.67 -5.67 1.54
N HIS A 20 25.42 -5.63 2.62
CA HIS A 20 24.85 -5.38 3.96
C HIS A 20 24.31 -3.95 4.11
N LEU A 21 24.96 -2.95 3.50
CA LEU A 21 24.50 -1.57 3.47
C LEU A 21 23.20 -1.43 2.66
N LEU A 22 23.11 -2.08 1.51
CA LEU A 22 21.91 -2.11 0.66
C LEU A 22 20.73 -2.79 1.37
N ASP A 23 20.96 -3.90 2.06
CA ASP A 23 19.94 -4.58 2.85
C ASP A 23 19.42 -3.72 4.01
N THR A 24 20.32 -2.98 4.68
CA THR A 24 19.93 -2.07 5.75
C THR A 24 19.08 -0.93 5.23
N ILE A 25 19.46 -0.30 4.11
CA ILE A 25 18.68 0.76 3.46
C ILE A 25 17.32 0.22 2.99
N TYR A 26 17.31 -0.94 2.36
CA TYR A 26 16.06 -1.59 1.92
C TYR A 26 15.12 -1.86 3.08
N ASN A 27 15.61 -2.44 4.17
CA ASN A 27 14.81 -2.71 5.37
C ASN A 27 14.28 -1.44 6.02
N THR A 28 15.07 -0.37 6.05
CA THR A 28 14.63 0.93 6.59
C THR A 28 13.50 1.52 5.76
N ILE A 29 13.65 1.54 4.44
CA ILE A 29 12.63 2.05 3.52
C ILE A 29 11.36 1.18 3.59
N TYR A 30 11.52 -0.13 3.60
CA TYR A 30 10.40 -1.08 3.70
C TYR A 30 9.62 -0.86 5.00
N ASN A 31 10.27 -0.75 6.14
CA ASN A 31 9.64 -0.52 7.43
C ASN A 31 8.91 0.83 7.47
N GLU A 32 9.47 1.87 6.87
CA GLU A 32 8.83 3.18 6.79
C GLU A 32 7.55 3.14 5.93
N ILE A 33 7.61 2.50 4.78
CA ILE A 33 6.45 2.32 3.88
C ILE A 33 5.37 1.50 4.58
N MET A 34 5.73 0.41 5.25
CA MET A 34 4.79 -0.44 5.99
C MET A 34 4.15 0.29 7.16
N ALA A 35 4.91 1.11 7.89
CA ALA A 35 4.37 1.92 8.97
C ALA A 35 3.35 2.94 8.48
N GLN A 36 3.58 3.58 7.33
CA GLN A 36 2.62 4.50 6.70
C GLN A 36 1.36 3.75 6.24
N TRP A 37 1.52 2.56 5.68
CA TRP A 37 0.42 1.70 5.25
C TRP A 37 -0.45 1.28 6.43
N GLU A 38 0.16 0.80 7.51
CA GLU A 38 -0.53 0.40 8.73
C GLU A 38 -1.32 1.57 9.36
N LYS A 39 -0.75 2.77 9.37
CA LYS A 39 -1.45 3.97 9.84
C LYS A 39 -2.68 4.28 8.97
N LEU A 40 -2.55 4.13 7.68
CA LEU A 40 -3.65 4.36 6.74
C LEU A 40 -4.78 3.35 6.95
N LEU A 41 -4.47 2.07 7.09
CA LEU A 41 -5.44 1.03 7.41
C LEU A 41 -6.10 1.27 8.77
N ALA A 42 -5.34 1.67 9.78
CA ALA A 42 -5.87 2.00 11.10
C ALA A 42 -6.88 3.16 11.05
N LYS A 43 -6.63 4.19 10.24
CA LYS A 43 -7.59 5.28 10.00
C LYS A 43 -8.91 4.77 9.40
N ILE A 44 -8.83 3.88 8.43
CA ILE A 44 -10.01 3.31 7.77
C ILE A 44 -10.80 2.44 8.77
N LEU A 45 -10.11 1.58 9.51
CA LEU A 45 -10.75 0.68 10.48
C LEU A 45 -11.40 1.44 11.65
N SER A 46 -10.84 2.58 12.05
CA SER A 46 -11.40 3.46 13.08
C SER A 46 -12.49 4.41 12.57
N LEU A 47 -12.79 4.42 11.28
CA LEU A 47 -13.74 5.34 10.63
C LEU A 47 -13.39 6.81 10.88
N ASP A 48 -12.14 7.17 10.60
CA ASP A 48 -11.65 8.54 10.76
C ASP A 48 -12.47 9.52 9.89
N LYS A 49 -12.85 10.65 10.48
CA LYS A 49 -13.65 11.70 9.82
C LYS A 49 -12.82 12.54 8.85
N ASP A 50 -11.51 12.54 9.00
CA ASP A 50 -10.59 13.37 8.22
C ASP A 50 -9.95 12.61 7.06
N MET A 51 -10.59 11.55 6.57
CA MET A 51 -10.11 10.79 5.43
C MET A 51 -10.21 11.60 4.14
N ARG A 52 -9.13 11.52 3.35
CA ARG A 52 -9.04 12.16 2.04
C ARG A 52 -9.35 11.16 0.91
N PHE A 53 -9.86 11.69 -0.20
CA PHE A 53 -10.12 10.89 -1.39
C PHE A 53 -8.88 10.11 -1.87
N THR A 54 -7.71 10.76 -1.87
CA THR A 54 -6.43 10.14 -2.27
C THR A 54 -6.05 8.95 -1.40
N GLU A 55 -6.37 8.98 -0.11
CA GLU A 55 -6.11 7.89 0.83
C GLU A 55 -6.99 6.67 0.52
N LEU A 56 -8.29 6.87 0.31
CA LEU A 56 -9.21 5.79 -0.09
C LEU A 56 -8.87 5.22 -1.46
N LYS A 57 -8.53 6.07 -2.42
CA LYS A 57 -8.06 5.66 -3.74
C LYS A 57 -6.83 4.74 -3.63
N LYS A 58 -5.84 5.13 -2.83
CA LYS A 58 -4.61 4.36 -2.63
C LYS A 58 -4.92 2.96 -2.09
N VAL A 59 -5.80 2.86 -1.11
CA VAL A 59 -6.19 1.58 -0.51
C VAL A 59 -6.94 0.71 -1.51
N LEU A 60 -7.95 1.23 -2.20
CA LEU A 60 -8.70 0.47 -3.18
C LEU A 60 -7.82 -0.02 -4.34
N GLN A 61 -6.92 0.81 -4.84
CA GLN A 61 -5.99 0.42 -5.90
C GLN A 61 -5.02 -0.67 -5.45
N SER A 62 -4.58 -0.65 -4.18
CA SER A 62 -3.72 -1.69 -3.63
C SER A 62 -4.39 -3.06 -3.57
N TYR A 63 -5.71 -3.11 -3.42
CA TYR A 63 -6.51 -4.33 -3.46
C TYR A 63 -6.99 -4.72 -4.87
N GLY A 64 -6.51 -4.06 -5.90
CA GLY A 64 -6.77 -4.41 -7.30
C GLY A 64 -7.97 -3.72 -7.93
N TYR A 65 -8.58 -2.74 -7.27
CA TYR A 65 -9.65 -1.93 -7.86
C TYR A 65 -9.09 -0.96 -8.92
N ARG A 66 -9.78 -0.84 -10.03
CA ARG A 66 -9.48 0.11 -11.10
C ARG A 66 -10.41 1.31 -10.99
N MET A 67 -9.82 2.49 -11.01
CA MET A 67 -10.59 3.74 -11.00
C MET A 67 -11.04 4.10 -12.43
N THR A 68 -12.33 4.29 -12.60
CA THR A 68 -12.89 4.79 -13.84
C THR A 68 -13.12 6.30 -13.71
N GLN A 69 -12.70 7.06 -14.71
CA GLN A 69 -12.93 8.49 -14.72
C GLN A 69 -14.43 8.78 -14.89
N PRO A 70 -14.96 9.79 -14.17
CA PRO A 70 -16.35 10.17 -14.32
C PRO A 70 -16.61 10.75 -15.71
N ASN A 71 -17.84 10.62 -16.18
CA ASN A 71 -18.32 11.34 -17.33
C ASN A 71 -18.21 12.86 -17.11
N ARG A 72 -18.17 13.62 -18.18
CA ARG A 72 -17.98 15.09 -18.17
C ARG A 72 -18.81 15.77 -17.07
N GLY A 73 -18.13 16.46 -16.16
CA GLY A 73 -18.74 17.26 -15.10
C GLY A 73 -19.12 16.53 -13.82
N SER A 74 -18.90 15.21 -13.71
CA SER A 74 -19.16 14.46 -12.48
C SER A 74 -17.92 14.43 -11.57
N SER A 75 -18.12 14.65 -10.27
CA SER A 75 -17.09 14.50 -9.24
C SER A 75 -17.07 13.10 -8.63
N HIS A 76 -17.87 12.16 -9.13
CA HIS A 76 -18.00 10.80 -8.63
C HIS A 76 -17.09 9.86 -9.40
N TYR A 77 -16.16 9.22 -8.69
CA TYR A 77 -15.23 8.24 -9.24
C TYR A 77 -15.68 6.84 -8.87
N THR A 78 -15.75 5.95 -9.86
CA THR A 78 -16.15 4.56 -9.65
C THR A 78 -14.94 3.65 -9.66
N PHE A 79 -14.81 2.85 -8.62
CA PHE A 79 -13.78 1.83 -8.49
C PHE A 79 -14.39 0.46 -8.77
N ARG A 80 -13.78 -0.28 -9.69
CA ARG A 80 -14.27 -1.60 -10.12
C ARG A 80 -13.18 -2.65 -9.98
N LYS A 81 -13.58 -3.82 -9.52
CA LYS A 81 -12.76 -5.03 -9.46
C LYS A 81 -13.62 -6.21 -9.90
N ASP A 82 -13.02 -7.14 -10.68
CA ASP A 82 -13.72 -8.31 -11.18
C ASP A 82 -14.23 -9.19 -10.03
N GLY A 83 -15.48 -9.58 -10.08
CA GLY A 83 -16.12 -10.36 -9.03
C GLY A 83 -16.56 -9.58 -7.78
N CYS A 84 -16.35 -8.27 -7.75
CA CYS A 84 -16.73 -7.41 -6.63
C CYS A 84 -17.72 -6.33 -7.07
N ASN A 85 -18.52 -5.85 -6.13
CA ASN A 85 -19.44 -4.74 -6.39
C ASN A 85 -18.67 -3.44 -6.64
N PRO A 86 -19.10 -2.60 -7.60
CA PRO A 86 -18.46 -1.31 -7.84
C PRO A 86 -18.70 -0.36 -6.67
N ILE A 87 -17.69 0.45 -6.36
CA ILE A 87 -17.75 1.45 -5.28
C ILE A 87 -17.60 2.82 -5.91
N THR A 88 -18.55 3.70 -5.67
CA THR A 88 -18.52 5.08 -6.18
C THR A 88 -18.28 6.05 -5.04
N ILE A 89 -17.20 6.83 -5.13
CA ILE A 89 -16.79 7.78 -4.12
C ILE A 89 -16.72 9.19 -4.73
N PRO A 90 -17.43 10.18 -4.17
CA PRO A 90 -17.31 11.56 -4.63
C PRO A 90 -15.98 12.17 -4.18
N LYS A 91 -15.38 12.96 -5.07
CA LYS A 91 -14.14 13.70 -4.74
C LYS A 91 -14.49 14.99 -3.96
N HIS A 92 -15.06 14.81 -2.79
CA HIS A 92 -15.32 15.89 -1.82
C HIS A 92 -14.52 15.66 -0.55
N GLU A 93 -13.83 16.68 -0.09
CA GLU A 93 -13.10 16.63 1.17
C GLU A 93 -13.78 17.52 2.22
N PRO A 94 -13.99 17.05 3.45
CA PRO A 94 -13.73 15.68 3.95
C PRO A 94 -14.71 14.65 3.39
N ILE A 95 -14.25 13.41 3.23
CA ILE A 95 -15.09 12.32 2.74
C ILE A 95 -16.10 11.89 3.79
N LYS A 96 -17.36 11.70 3.40
CA LYS A 96 -18.39 11.23 4.33
C LYS A 96 -18.07 9.82 4.85
N ILE A 97 -18.37 9.60 6.12
CA ILE A 97 -18.11 8.34 6.83
C ILE A 97 -18.69 7.11 6.11
N ILE A 98 -19.80 7.28 5.41
CA ILE A 98 -20.43 6.16 4.67
C ILE A 98 -19.48 5.56 3.62
N TYR A 99 -18.69 6.39 2.94
CA TYR A 99 -17.72 5.91 1.95
C TYR A 99 -16.49 5.27 2.62
N VAL A 100 -16.06 5.80 3.75
CA VAL A 100 -15.00 5.19 4.56
C VAL A 100 -15.44 3.80 5.04
N ARG A 101 -16.69 3.65 5.45
CA ARG A 101 -17.28 2.36 5.85
C ARG A 101 -17.29 1.35 4.70
N MET A 102 -17.65 1.77 3.49
CA MET A 102 -17.60 0.91 2.31
C MET A 102 -16.20 0.39 2.02
N VAL A 103 -15.19 1.26 2.14
CA VAL A 103 -13.79 0.86 1.97
C VAL A 103 -13.33 -0.04 3.12
N LYS A 104 -13.77 0.21 4.34
CA LYS A 104 -13.50 -0.66 5.49
C LYS A 104 -14.00 -2.09 5.25
N GLU A 105 -15.21 -2.25 4.73
CA GLU A 105 -15.76 -3.56 4.39
C GLU A 105 -14.90 -4.30 3.36
N VAL A 106 -14.36 -3.58 2.37
CA VAL A 106 -13.41 -4.15 1.41
C VAL A 106 -12.13 -4.62 2.10
N VAL A 107 -11.54 -3.79 2.94
CA VAL A 107 -10.32 -4.13 3.68
C VAL A 107 -10.53 -5.40 4.52
N GLU A 108 -11.61 -5.46 5.28
CA GLU A 108 -11.95 -6.61 6.12
C GLU A 108 -12.14 -7.89 5.30
N SER A 109 -12.86 -7.79 4.17
CA SER A 109 -13.08 -8.91 3.25
C SER A 109 -11.78 -9.44 2.64
N GLU A 110 -10.90 -8.56 2.18
CA GLU A 110 -9.62 -8.96 1.57
C GLU A 110 -8.67 -9.57 2.60
N GLU A 111 -8.63 -9.04 3.81
CA GLU A 111 -7.82 -9.62 4.89
C GLU A 111 -8.34 -11.01 5.33
N GLU A 112 -9.64 -11.21 5.26
CA GLU A 112 -10.25 -12.51 5.54
C GLU A 112 -9.92 -13.55 4.46
N HIS A 113 -9.90 -13.14 3.19
CA HIS A 113 -9.48 -14.00 2.08
C HIS A 113 -8.03 -14.45 2.23
N LYS A 114 -7.13 -13.53 2.53
CA LYS A 114 -5.71 -13.84 2.76
C LYS A 114 -5.51 -14.88 3.87
N ARG A 115 -6.26 -14.77 4.96
CA ARG A 115 -6.17 -15.75 6.07
C ARG A 115 -6.66 -17.14 5.69
N LYS A 116 -7.56 -17.27 4.71
CA LYS A 116 -8.07 -18.57 4.26
C LYS A 116 -7.16 -19.25 3.24
N GLU A 117 -6.31 -18.49 2.55
CA GLU A 117 -5.35 -19.00 1.58
C GLU A 117 -4.05 -19.48 2.24
N ASP A 118 -3.72 -19.01 3.43
CA ASP A 118 -2.59 -19.46 4.25
C ASP A 118 -2.96 -20.69 5.09
#